data_fcdb0078d36ad1aa25b2022575f517bf
#
_entry.id   fcdb0078d36ad1aa25b2022575f517bf
#
_cell.length_a   1.000
_cell.length_b   1.000
_cell.length_c   1.000
_cell.angle_alpha   90.00
_cell.angle_beta   90.00
_cell.angle_gamma   90.00
#
_symmetry.space_group_name_H-M   'P 1'
#
loop_
_entity.id
_entity.type
_entity.pdbx_description
1 polymer ?
#
loop_
_entity_poly.entity_id
_entity_poly.type
_entity_poly.pdbx_seq_one_letter_code
_entity_poly.pdbx_strand_id
1 'polypeptide(L)'
;MSQLIECVPNFSEGIDVAVIKQITDAIEAVDGVTLLDVDPGADTNRTVVTFVGAPETVIEAAVRAAANAKEMIDMRTHTGAHPRFGAMDVCPLVPVANITMDEVVSCAHRLAERLGHEVGISGFLYEYAAKIAERRNLATCRAGEYEALRERLSDPAWKTDFGPGTFDPAYGVTAVGARDFLVAYNVNLNTTSTRRANAIAFDVREKGRVKTLDGTAVLDKQGKKVWQLGSLKCVKGIGWFIEEYGIAQISMNLTNISVTPVHVAFDECCERARARGIRVTGSEVVGLVPLASMLEAGKYFLRKQQRSVGVSDAELIKIALKSMGLDELKVFNPQEKIIEYAVASRSNANRLVDKTLEAFVYETASESPTPGGGSISAIMGSLAAALATMV
;
A
#
# COMPACT_ATOMS: atom_id res chain seq x y z
N MET A 1 17.77 -11.01 -8.25
CA MET A 1 16.57 -11.00 -7.39
C MET A 1 15.34 -11.07 -8.27
N SER A 2 14.35 -11.87 -7.93
CA SER A 2 13.09 -11.99 -8.69
C SER A 2 12.27 -10.71 -8.66
N GLN A 3 11.49 -10.47 -9.70
CA GLN A 3 10.48 -9.41 -9.70
C GLN A 3 9.42 -9.71 -8.63
N LEU A 4 8.98 -8.67 -7.92
CA LEU A 4 7.95 -8.77 -6.89
C LEU A 4 6.92 -7.67 -7.10
N ILE A 5 5.65 -8.08 -7.18
CA ILE A 5 4.50 -7.18 -7.19
C ILE A 5 3.56 -7.50 -6.03
N GLU A 6 2.88 -6.47 -5.55
CA GLU A 6 1.78 -6.58 -4.60
C GLU A 6 0.45 -6.47 -5.34
N CYS A 7 -0.54 -7.21 -4.90
CA CYS A 7 -1.93 -7.06 -5.30
C CYS A 7 -2.79 -6.76 -4.07
N VAL A 8 -3.66 -5.75 -4.17
CA VAL A 8 -4.50 -5.29 -3.05
C VAL A 8 -5.98 -5.28 -3.47
N PRO A 9 -6.56 -6.45 -3.82
CA PRO A 9 -7.97 -6.50 -4.18
C PRO A 9 -8.85 -6.16 -2.98
N ASN A 10 -9.99 -5.57 -3.28
CA ASN A 10 -10.99 -5.28 -2.28
C ASN A 10 -12.30 -5.95 -2.69
N PHE A 11 -12.84 -6.74 -1.78
CA PHE A 11 -14.06 -7.51 -2.00
C PHE A 11 -15.24 -6.88 -1.25
N SER A 12 -16.42 -6.90 -1.85
CA SER A 12 -17.66 -6.41 -1.25
C SER A 12 -18.27 -7.47 -0.33
N GLU A 13 -17.51 -7.87 0.68
CA GLU A 13 -17.88 -8.74 1.78
C GLU A 13 -16.96 -8.40 2.97
N GLY A 14 -17.52 -8.07 4.11
CA GLY A 14 -16.77 -7.72 5.31
C GLY A 14 -17.35 -8.33 6.58
N ILE A 15 -18.38 -9.18 6.44
CA ILE A 15 -19.18 -9.72 7.55
C ILE A 15 -19.07 -11.24 7.60
N ASP A 16 -19.27 -11.92 6.46
CA ASP A 16 -19.20 -13.38 6.40
C ASP A 16 -17.73 -13.86 6.30
N VAL A 17 -17.21 -14.27 7.45
CA VAL A 17 -15.83 -14.77 7.58
C VAL A 17 -15.60 -16.04 6.73
N ALA A 18 -16.64 -16.85 6.49
CA ALA A 18 -16.51 -18.06 5.68
C ALA A 18 -16.32 -17.71 4.19
N VAL A 19 -17.03 -16.73 3.69
CA VAL A 19 -16.84 -16.21 2.32
C VAL A 19 -15.46 -15.58 2.17
N ILE A 20 -15.07 -14.73 3.11
CA ILE A 20 -13.73 -14.11 3.13
C ILE A 20 -12.65 -15.20 3.10
N LYS A 21 -12.78 -16.22 3.95
CA LYS A 21 -11.82 -17.32 4.01
C LYS A 21 -11.72 -18.09 2.70
N GLN A 22 -12.82 -18.40 2.04
CA GLN A 22 -12.79 -19.11 0.76
C GLN A 22 -12.06 -18.30 -0.34
N ILE A 23 -12.24 -16.98 -0.35
CA ILE A 23 -11.53 -16.09 -1.28
C ILE A 23 -10.02 -16.09 -0.95
N THR A 24 -9.64 -16.01 0.32
CA THR A 24 -8.22 -16.00 0.72
C THR A 24 -7.56 -17.35 0.54
N ASP A 25 -8.26 -18.47 0.79
CA ASP A 25 -7.76 -19.83 0.53
C ASP A 25 -7.45 -20.04 -0.97
N ALA A 26 -8.26 -19.48 -1.86
CA ALA A 26 -7.98 -19.53 -3.29
C ALA A 26 -6.72 -18.76 -3.71
N ILE A 27 -6.37 -17.69 -2.98
CA ILE A 27 -5.12 -16.95 -3.16
C ILE A 27 -3.95 -17.77 -2.65
N GLU A 28 -4.05 -18.30 -1.43
CA GLU A 28 -2.97 -19.07 -0.79
C GLU A 28 -2.68 -20.41 -1.49
N ALA A 29 -3.66 -20.96 -2.21
CA ALA A 29 -3.49 -22.17 -3.00
C ALA A 29 -2.64 -21.98 -4.27
N VAL A 30 -2.19 -20.77 -4.58
CA VAL A 30 -1.28 -20.51 -5.69
C VAL A 30 0.18 -20.53 -5.21
N ASP A 31 0.94 -21.50 -5.67
CA ASP A 31 2.37 -21.61 -5.32
C ASP A 31 3.13 -20.33 -5.70
N GLY A 32 3.96 -19.85 -4.78
CA GLY A 32 4.77 -18.64 -4.98
C GLY A 32 4.03 -17.33 -4.68
N VAL A 33 2.81 -17.39 -4.18
CA VAL A 33 2.09 -16.26 -3.60
C VAL A 33 2.20 -16.27 -2.09
N THR A 34 2.35 -15.10 -1.50
CA THR A 34 2.32 -14.90 -0.05
C THR A 34 1.18 -13.97 0.31
N LEU A 35 0.18 -14.48 1.02
CA LEU A 35 -0.89 -13.66 1.62
C LEU A 35 -0.29 -12.89 2.81
N LEU A 36 -0.33 -11.56 2.78
CA LEU A 36 0.27 -10.72 3.80
C LEU A 36 -0.72 -10.22 4.84
N ASP A 37 -1.90 -9.80 4.38
CA ASP A 37 -2.91 -9.17 5.23
C ASP A 37 -4.32 -9.43 4.73
N VAL A 38 -5.27 -9.52 5.68
CA VAL A 38 -6.71 -9.63 5.43
C VAL A 38 -7.40 -8.72 6.44
N ASP A 39 -7.98 -7.62 5.96
CA ASP A 39 -8.59 -6.57 6.77
C ASP A 39 -10.10 -6.47 6.47
N PRO A 40 -10.95 -7.22 7.21
CA PRO A 40 -12.40 -7.15 7.08
C PRO A 40 -12.98 -5.96 7.83
N GLY A 41 -13.83 -5.19 7.18
CA GLY A 41 -14.57 -4.06 7.76
C GLY A 41 -16.07 -4.30 7.75
N ALA A 42 -16.67 -4.64 8.89
CA ALA A 42 -18.10 -4.96 9.00
C ALA A 42 -18.99 -3.76 8.62
N ASP A 43 -18.69 -2.56 9.10
CA ASP A 43 -19.47 -1.35 8.82
C ASP A 43 -19.44 -0.96 7.33
N THR A 44 -18.30 -1.18 6.71
CA THR A 44 -18.11 -0.92 5.27
C THR A 44 -18.59 -2.07 4.40
N ASN A 45 -18.84 -3.24 5.00
CA ASN A 45 -19.11 -4.52 4.36
C ASN A 45 -18.14 -4.77 3.20
N ARG A 46 -16.84 -4.74 3.53
CA ARG A 46 -15.74 -4.77 2.58
C ARG A 46 -14.50 -5.36 3.23
N THR A 47 -13.80 -6.22 2.52
CA THR A 47 -12.50 -6.75 2.94
C THR A 47 -11.42 -6.29 1.99
N VAL A 48 -10.32 -5.78 2.54
CA VAL A 48 -9.08 -5.52 1.83
C VAL A 48 -8.17 -6.72 2.02
N VAL A 49 -7.70 -7.28 0.92
CA VAL A 49 -6.76 -8.41 0.96
C VAL A 49 -5.45 -7.96 0.32
N THR A 50 -4.33 -8.27 0.97
CA THR A 50 -2.99 -7.92 0.45
C THR A 50 -2.16 -9.19 0.27
N PHE A 51 -1.67 -9.42 -0.93
CA PHE A 51 -0.75 -10.52 -1.23
C PHE A 51 0.31 -10.11 -2.24
N VAL A 52 1.43 -10.83 -2.22
CA VAL A 52 2.60 -10.55 -3.06
C VAL A 52 3.15 -11.83 -3.69
N GLY A 53 3.88 -11.66 -4.77
CA GLY A 53 4.56 -12.74 -5.48
C GLY A 53 5.18 -12.29 -6.78
N ALA A 54 5.66 -13.24 -7.57
CA ALA A 54 6.07 -12.98 -8.93
C ALA A 54 4.85 -12.56 -9.79
N PRO A 55 5.03 -11.75 -10.85
CA PRO A 55 3.92 -11.20 -11.63
C PRO A 55 2.90 -12.25 -12.08
N GLU A 56 3.34 -13.38 -12.63
CA GLU A 56 2.43 -14.41 -13.14
C GLU A 56 1.63 -15.12 -12.03
N THR A 57 2.27 -15.40 -10.89
CA THR A 57 1.60 -16.05 -9.76
C THR A 57 0.58 -15.12 -9.11
N VAL A 58 0.87 -13.83 -9.03
CA VAL A 58 -0.06 -12.82 -8.51
C VAL A 58 -1.27 -12.66 -9.43
N ILE A 59 -1.08 -12.64 -10.75
CA ILE A 59 -2.18 -12.59 -11.72
C ILE A 59 -3.08 -13.84 -11.56
N GLU A 60 -2.48 -15.02 -11.47
CA GLU A 60 -3.23 -16.28 -11.26
C GLU A 60 -4.05 -16.24 -9.97
N ALA A 61 -3.46 -15.81 -8.87
CA ALA A 61 -4.16 -15.69 -7.59
C ALA A 61 -5.33 -14.69 -7.64
N ALA A 62 -5.13 -13.55 -8.30
CA ALA A 62 -6.18 -12.56 -8.48
C ALA A 62 -7.35 -13.07 -9.32
N VAL A 63 -7.07 -13.87 -10.38
CA VAL A 63 -8.11 -14.50 -11.21
C VAL A 63 -8.91 -15.52 -10.39
N ARG A 64 -8.25 -16.39 -9.61
CA ARG A 64 -8.94 -17.36 -8.74
C ARG A 64 -9.78 -16.69 -7.68
N ALA A 65 -9.25 -15.65 -7.03
CA ALA A 65 -9.99 -14.88 -6.04
C ALA A 65 -11.25 -14.21 -6.64
N ALA A 66 -11.12 -13.65 -7.84
CA ALA A 66 -12.24 -13.04 -8.56
C ALA A 66 -13.31 -14.06 -8.96
N ALA A 67 -12.92 -15.27 -9.38
CA ALA A 67 -13.84 -16.35 -9.67
C ALA A 67 -14.64 -16.75 -8.43
N ASN A 68 -13.97 -16.96 -7.29
CA ASN A 68 -14.64 -17.24 -6.01
C ASN A 68 -15.58 -16.10 -5.59
N ALA A 69 -15.13 -14.86 -5.68
CA ALA A 69 -15.96 -13.71 -5.33
C ALA A 69 -17.22 -13.63 -6.21
N LYS A 70 -17.12 -14.00 -7.49
CA LYS A 70 -18.26 -14.03 -8.42
C LYS A 70 -19.30 -15.10 -8.06
N GLU A 71 -18.87 -16.21 -7.50
CA GLU A 71 -19.76 -17.30 -7.07
C GLU A 71 -20.43 -17.02 -5.72
N MET A 72 -19.75 -16.30 -4.83
CA MET A 72 -20.14 -16.20 -3.44
C MET A 72 -20.76 -14.86 -3.04
N ILE A 73 -20.43 -13.77 -3.73
CA ILE A 73 -20.90 -12.42 -3.39
C ILE A 73 -22.01 -12.01 -4.36
N ASP A 74 -23.19 -11.68 -3.81
CA ASP A 74 -24.32 -11.19 -4.59
C ASP A 74 -24.52 -9.68 -4.35
N MET A 75 -24.11 -8.87 -5.31
CA MET A 75 -24.20 -7.42 -5.26
C MET A 75 -25.63 -6.88 -5.22
N ARG A 76 -26.64 -7.67 -5.59
CA ARG A 76 -28.06 -7.27 -5.56
C ARG A 76 -28.56 -7.07 -4.13
N THR A 77 -27.95 -7.75 -3.17
CA THR A 77 -28.31 -7.69 -1.73
C THR A 77 -27.26 -6.98 -0.90
N HIS A 78 -26.11 -6.64 -1.50
CA HIS A 78 -24.99 -6.03 -0.78
C HIS A 78 -25.29 -4.57 -0.38
N THR A 79 -25.04 -4.27 0.90
CA THR A 79 -25.08 -2.91 1.47
C THR A 79 -23.85 -2.68 2.36
N GLY A 80 -23.35 -1.44 2.39
CA GLY A 80 -22.20 -1.04 3.23
C GLY A 80 -21.95 0.46 3.11
N ALA A 81 -21.26 1.04 4.08
CA ALA A 81 -20.97 2.48 4.10
C ALA A 81 -19.89 2.92 3.09
N HIS A 82 -19.12 1.98 2.54
CA HIS A 82 -18.07 2.29 1.59
C HIS A 82 -18.58 2.26 0.14
N PRO A 83 -18.21 3.23 -0.72
CA PRO A 83 -18.53 3.21 -2.15
C PRO A 83 -18.03 1.93 -2.83
N ARG A 84 -18.88 1.28 -3.62
CA ARG A 84 -18.56 0.02 -4.31
C ARG A 84 -19.34 -0.10 -5.63
N PHE A 85 -18.86 -0.94 -6.53
CA PHE A 85 -19.56 -1.21 -7.79
C PHE A 85 -19.39 -2.65 -8.31
N GLY A 86 -18.77 -3.56 -7.55
CA GLY A 86 -18.68 -4.97 -7.90
C GLY A 86 -18.21 -5.85 -6.75
N ALA A 87 -18.40 -7.17 -6.89
CA ALA A 87 -18.03 -8.18 -5.90
C ALA A 87 -16.53 -8.13 -5.57
N MET A 88 -15.65 -8.19 -6.57
CA MET A 88 -14.29 -7.67 -6.46
C MET A 88 -14.32 -6.23 -7.01
N ASP A 89 -14.42 -5.28 -6.13
CA ASP A 89 -14.63 -3.87 -6.46
C ASP A 89 -13.41 -3.27 -7.17
N VAL A 90 -12.22 -3.44 -6.60
CA VAL A 90 -10.95 -3.00 -7.19
C VAL A 90 -9.87 -4.06 -7.06
N CYS A 91 -8.97 -4.12 -8.03
CA CYS A 91 -7.82 -5.01 -8.04
C CYS A 91 -6.58 -4.27 -8.57
N PRO A 92 -5.91 -3.48 -7.72
CA PRO A 92 -4.68 -2.80 -8.09
C PRO A 92 -3.46 -3.71 -7.98
N LEU A 93 -2.55 -3.57 -8.94
CA LEU A 93 -1.20 -4.09 -8.89
C LEU A 93 -0.22 -2.96 -8.54
N VAL A 94 0.78 -3.26 -7.73
CA VAL A 94 1.73 -2.29 -7.19
C VAL A 94 3.15 -2.84 -7.35
N PRO A 95 4.11 -2.06 -7.91
CA PRO A 95 5.51 -2.48 -7.96
C PRO A 95 6.11 -2.49 -6.54
N VAL A 96 6.77 -3.60 -6.17
CA VAL A 96 7.48 -3.73 -4.89
C VAL A 96 8.99 -3.76 -5.10
N ALA A 97 9.50 -4.72 -5.88
CA ALA A 97 10.93 -4.87 -6.10
C ALA A 97 11.27 -5.37 -7.50
N ASN A 98 12.34 -4.84 -8.09
CA ASN A 98 12.93 -5.26 -9.37
C ASN A 98 11.96 -5.26 -10.57
N ILE A 99 10.94 -4.42 -10.54
CA ILE A 99 9.93 -4.26 -11.59
C ILE A 99 9.59 -2.78 -11.75
N THR A 100 9.40 -2.34 -12.97
CA THR A 100 9.01 -0.97 -13.31
C THR A 100 7.48 -0.82 -13.33
N MET A 101 6.99 0.43 -13.25
CA MET A 101 5.56 0.71 -13.38
C MET A 101 5.00 0.27 -14.74
N ASP A 102 5.75 0.44 -15.84
CA ASP A 102 5.30 0.04 -17.18
C ASP A 102 5.13 -1.48 -17.29
N GLU A 103 6.00 -2.25 -16.64
CA GLU A 103 5.83 -3.72 -16.55
C GLU A 103 4.60 -4.08 -15.71
N VAL A 104 4.33 -3.37 -14.60
CA VAL A 104 3.13 -3.58 -13.78
C VAL A 104 1.85 -3.18 -14.55
N VAL A 105 1.90 -2.11 -15.35
CA VAL A 105 0.80 -1.77 -16.28
C VAL A 105 0.52 -2.92 -17.25
N SER A 106 1.56 -3.52 -17.81
CA SER A 106 1.43 -4.70 -18.69
C SER A 106 0.81 -5.89 -17.94
N CYS A 107 1.17 -6.11 -16.68
CA CYS A 107 0.54 -7.11 -15.82
C CYS A 107 -0.94 -6.83 -15.56
N ALA A 108 -1.30 -5.56 -15.30
CA ALA A 108 -2.69 -5.16 -15.08
C ALA A 108 -3.56 -5.39 -16.33
N HIS A 109 -3.03 -5.13 -17.51
CA HIS A 109 -3.74 -5.40 -18.77
C HIS A 109 -3.96 -6.90 -18.96
N ARG A 110 -2.95 -7.77 -18.71
CA ARG A 110 -3.10 -9.24 -18.78
C ARG A 110 -4.09 -9.76 -17.75
N LEU A 111 -4.04 -9.25 -16.51
CA LEU A 111 -5.03 -9.59 -15.48
C LEU A 111 -6.45 -9.25 -15.95
N ALA A 112 -6.67 -8.06 -16.48
CA ALA A 112 -7.96 -7.61 -16.98
C ALA A 112 -8.47 -8.48 -18.13
N GLU A 113 -7.58 -8.85 -19.07
CA GLU A 113 -7.90 -9.76 -20.17
C GLU A 113 -8.33 -11.14 -19.66
N ARG A 114 -7.60 -11.73 -18.71
CA ARG A 114 -7.93 -13.01 -18.10
C ARG A 114 -9.25 -12.96 -17.33
N LEU A 115 -9.50 -11.91 -16.53
CA LEU A 115 -10.79 -11.71 -15.86
C LEU A 115 -11.95 -11.66 -16.84
N GLY A 116 -11.76 -10.99 -17.97
CA GLY A 116 -12.77 -10.92 -19.02
C GLY A 116 -13.04 -12.26 -19.71
N HIS A 117 -12.00 -13.01 -20.06
CA HIS A 117 -12.11 -14.24 -20.84
C HIS A 117 -12.39 -15.48 -19.99
N GLU A 118 -11.73 -15.63 -18.85
CA GLU A 118 -11.80 -16.84 -18.03
C GLU A 118 -12.96 -16.79 -17.02
N VAL A 119 -13.21 -15.61 -16.43
CA VAL A 119 -14.23 -15.43 -15.39
C VAL A 119 -15.50 -14.77 -15.93
N GLY A 120 -15.41 -14.10 -17.08
CA GLY A 120 -16.55 -13.39 -17.68
C GLY A 120 -16.92 -12.14 -16.89
N ILE A 121 -15.94 -11.42 -16.35
CA ILE A 121 -16.11 -10.18 -15.60
C ILE A 121 -15.89 -9.00 -16.53
N SER A 122 -16.80 -8.01 -16.48
CA SER A 122 -16.63 -6.73 -17.15
C SER A 122 -15.97 -5.72 -16.23
N GLY A 123 -15.18 -4.78 -16.78
CA GLY A 123 -14.57 -3.80 -15.93
C GLY A 123 -13.82 -2.66 -16.62
N PHE A 124 -13.22 -1.82 -15.79
CA PHE A 124 -12.47 -0.64 -16.21
C PHE A 124 -11.00 -0.75 -15.81
N LEU A 125 -10.14 -0.12 -16.60
CA LEU A 125 -8.75 0.10 -16.26
C LEU A 125 -8.58 1.49 -15.63
N TYR A 126 -7.85 1.58 -14.51
CA TYR A 126 -7.66 2.83 -13.79
C TYR A 126 -6.20 3.11 -13.42
N GLU A 127 -5.92 4.30 -12.90
CA GLU A 127 -4.58 4.82 -12.57
C GLU A 127 -3.64 4.72 -13.79
N TYR A 128 -2.43 4.16 -13.63
CA TYR A 128 -1.47 4.04 -14.73
C TYR A 128 -1.93 3.06 -15.83
N ALA A 129 -2.79 2.10 -15.50
CA ALA A 129 -3.33 1.16 -16.48
C ALA A 129 -4.48 1.76 -17.34
N ALA A 130 -5.01 2.93 -16.98
CA ALA A 130 -6.12 3.55 -17.67
C ALA A 130 -5.81 3.86 -19.15
N LYS A 131 -6.69 3.45 -20.06
CA LYS A 131 -6.59 3.75 -21.51
C LYS A 131 -6.97 5.19 -21.83
N ILE A 132 -7.78 5.83 -20.99
CA ILE A 132 -8.24 7.20 -21.14
C ILE A 132 -7.98 8.00 -19.86
N ALA A 133 -7.65 9.28 -20.01
CA ALA A 133 -7.20 10.11 -18.89
C ALA A 133 -8.23 10.25 -17.76
N GLU A 134 -9.51 10.30 -18.09
CA GLU A 134 -10.62 10.44 -17.15
C GLU A 134 -10.72 9.26 -16.19
N ARG A 135 -10.34 8.06 -16.62
CA ARG A 135 -10.36 6.83 -15.81
C ARG A 135 -9.15 6.64 -14.91
N ARG A 136 -8.15 7.51 -14.99
CA ARG A 136 -7.04 7.51 -14.02
C ARG A 136 -7.55 7.69 -12.59
N ASN A 137 -8.61 8.46 -12.40
CA ASN A 137 -9.20 8.64 -11.09
C ASN A 137 -10.27 7.56 -10.82
N LEU A 138 -9.99 6.66 -9.87
CA LEU A 138 -10.92 5.61 -9.44
C LEU A 138 -12.31 6.16 -9.07
N ALA A 139 -12.39 7.35 -8.44
CA ALA A 139 -13.67 7.96 -8.09
C ALA A 139 -14.53 8.27 -9.33
N THR A 140 -13.90 8.57 -10.48
CA THR A 140 -14.61 8.73 -11.76
C THR A 140 -15.13 7.38 -12.26
N CYS A 141 -14.32 6.33 -12.20
CA CYS A 141 -14.76 4.96 -12.57
C CYS A 141 -15.93 4.49 -11.69
N ARG A 142 -15.95 4.88 -10.42
CA ARG A 142 -16.95 4.44 -9.42
C ARG A 142 -18.14 5.40 -9.27
N ALA A 143 -18.18 6.50 -10.05
CA ALA A 143 -19.23 7.51 -9.92
C ALA A 143 -20.64 6.91 -10.10
N GLY A 144 -21.53 7.16 -9.12
CA GLY A 144 -22.87 6.59 -9.05
C GLY A 144 -22.92 5.16 -8.52
N GLU A 145 -21.79 4.57 -8.20
CA GLU A 145 -21.63 3.26 -7.57
C GLU A 145 -22.33 2.11 -8.33
N TYR A 146 -22.63 1.01 -7.65
CA TYR A 146 -23.30 -0.14 -8.22
C TYR A 146 -24.68 0.22 -8.80
N GLU A 147 -25.40 1.11 -8.13
CA GLU A 147 -26.76 1.50 -8.48
C GLU A 147 -26.87 2.16 -9.85
N ALA A 148 -25.85 2.89 -10.26
CA ALA A 148 -25.83 3.57 -11.56
C ALA A 148 -25.30 2.68 -12.72
N LEU A 149 -24.76 1.49 -12.43
CA LEU A 149 -24.05 0.69 -13.45
C LEU A 149 -24.93 0.30 -14.64
N ARG A 150 -26.20 -0.07 -14.39
CA ARG A 150 -27.10 -0.50 -15.48
C ARG A 150 -27.30 0.62 -16.53
N GLU A 151 -27.49 1.83 -16.07
CA GLU A 151 -27.66 3.00 -16.93
C GLU A 151 -26.34 3.39 -17.59
N ARG A 152 -25.26 3.46 -16.79
CA ARG A 152 -23.93 3.84 -17.27
C ARG A 152 -23.39 2.92 -18.35
N LEU A 153 -23.53 1.61 -18.21
CA LEU A 153 -23.01 0.64 -19.20
C LEU A 153 -23.84 0.63 -20.50
N SER A 154 -25.03 1.26 -20.51
CA SER A 154 -25.79 1.50 -21.74
C SER A 154 -25.28 2.72 -22.53
N ASP A 155 -24.51 3.61 -21.88
CA ASP A 155 -23.88 4.76 -22.52
C ASP A 155 -22.58 4.34 -23.24
N PRO A 156 -22.45 4.56 -24.56
CA PRO A 156 -21.22 4.25 -25.32
C PRO A 156 -19.94 4.86 -24.74
N ALA A 157 -20.02 6.02 -24.06
CA ALA A 157 -18.89 6.66 -23.38
C ALA A 157 -18.35 5.83 -22.21
N TRP A 158 -19.18 4.95 -21.65
CA TRP A 158 -18.85 4.08 -20.52
C TRP A 158 -18.64 2.61 -20.91
N LYS A 159 -18.36 2.35 -22.19
CA LYS A 159 -17.93 1.00 -22.60
C LYS A 159 -16.79 0.51 -21.72
N THR A 160 -16.91 -0.73 -21.25
CA THR A 160 -15.88 -1.38 -20.42
C THR A 160 -14.58 -1.56 -21.20
N ASP A 161 -13.46 -1.59 -20.49
CA ASP A 161 -12.13 -1.77 -21.08
C ASP A 161 -11.82 -3.25 -21.35
N PHE A 162 -12.51 -4.16 -20.62
CA PHE A 162 -12.38 -5.60 -20.75
C PHE A 162 -13.70 -6.32 -20.41
N GLY A 163 -13.77 -7.59 -20.79
CA GLY A 163 -14.89 -8.47 -20.51
C GLY A 163 -16.06 -8.32 -21.49
N PRO A 164 -17.20 -8.98 -21.21
CA PRO A 164 -18.36 -9.02 -22.11
C PRO A 164 -19.01 -7.67 -22.40
N GLY A 165 -18.81 -6.68 -21.55
CA GLY A 165 -19.41 -5.35 -21.69
C GLY A 165 -20.88 -5.26 -21.30
N THR A 166 -21.46 -6.34 -20.77
CA THR A 166 -22.83 -6.41 -20.29
C THR A 166 -22.88 -6.24 -18.77
N PHE A 167 -23.94 -5.64 -18.26
CA PHE A 167 -24.19 -5.53 -16.83
C PHE A 167 -24.58 -6.87 -16.24
N ASP A 168 -23.76 -7.40 -15.35
CA ASP A 168 -24.08 -8.57 -14.51
C ASP A 168 -24.61 -8.07 -13.15
N PRO A 169 -25.91 -8.20 -12.86
CA PRO A 169 -26.48 -7.70 -11.60
C PRO A 169 -25.93 -8.40 -10.36
N ALA A 170 -25.55 -9.67 -10.46
CA ALA A 170 -25.05 -10.40 -9.31
C ALA A 170 -23.61 -9.97 -8.96
N TYR A 171 -22.82 -9.57 -9.97
CA TYR A 171 -21.41 -9.26 -9.78
C TYR A 171 -21.10 -7.75 -9.80
N GLY A 172 -21.71 -6.98 -10.71
CA GLY A 172 -21.31 -5.60 -11.01
C GLY A 172 -20.13 -5.53 -11.98
N VAL A 173 -19.12 -4.70 -11.66
CA VAL A 173 -17.89 -4.53 -12.46
C VAL A 173 -16.66 -4.44 -11.56
N THR A 174 -15.49 -4.71 -12.12
CA THR A 174 -14.20 -4.57 -11.42
C THR A 174 -13.35 -3.46 -12.02
N ALA A 175 -12.69 -2.66 -11.18
CA ALA A 175 -11.60 -1.79 -11.63
C ALA A 175 -10.26 -2.50 -11.42
N VAL A 176 -9.50 -2.72 -12.50
CA VAL A 176 -8.13 -3.23 -12.47
C VAL A 176 -7.17 -2.06 -12.71
N GLY A 177 -6.11 -1.95 -11.92
CA GLY A 177 -5.18 -0.84 -12.05
C GLY A 177 -3.74 -1.20 -11.78
N ALA A 178 -2.85 -0.30 -12.18
CA ALA A 178 -1.48 -0.25 -11.73
C ALA A 178 -1.29 1.09 -11.03
N ARG A 179 -0.79 1.09 -9.79
CA ARG A 179 -0.63 2.31 -8.99
C ARG A 179 0.66 2.32 -8.21
N ASP A 180 1.07 3.51 -7.80
CA ASP A 180 2.16 3.67 -6.87
C ASP A 180 1.83 3.04 -5.51
N PHE A 181 2.90 2.75 -4.75
CA PHE A 181 2.74 2.22 -3.40
C PHE A 181 2.07 3.28 -2.50
N LEU A 182 0.99 2.88 -1.86
CA LEU A 182 0.27 3.71 -0.89
C LEU A 182 0.61 3.24 0.52
N VAL A 183 1.02 4.17 1.38
CA VAL A 183 1.21 3.90 2.81
C VAL A 183 0.18 4.68 3.61
N ALA A 184 -0.64 3.98 4.38
CA ALA A 184 -1.46 4.58 5.41
C ALA A 184 -0.57 4.88 6.64
N TYR A 185 -0.51 6.14 7.04
CA TYR A 185 0.46 6.63 8.00
C TYR A 185 -0.17 7.62 8.98
N ASN A 186 -0.08 7.32 10.26
CA ASN A 186 -0.64 8.13 11.33
C ASN A 186 0.49 8.77 12.16
N VAL A 187 0.34 10.05 12.51
CA VAL A 187 1.27 10.78 13.36
C VAL A 187 0.57 11.16 14.67
N ASN A 188 1.15 10.75 15.79
CA ASN A 188 0.60 10.87 17.13
C ASN A 188 0.88 12.25 17.73
N LEU A 189 -0.09 12.83 18.40
CA LEU A 189 -0.02 14.16 18.98
C LEU A 189 -0.28 14.14 20.48
N ASN A 190 0.40 15.01 21.24
CA ASN A 190 0.17 15.19 22.67
C ASN A 190 -1.11 16.00 22.99
N THR A 191 -2.18 15.78 22.24
CA THR A 191 -3.47 16.48 22.40
C THR A 191 -4.63 15.52 22.10
N THR A 192 -5.77 15.79 22.69
CA THR A 192 -7.04 15.11 22.39
C THR A 192 -7.90 15.87 21.36
N SER A 193 -7.43 17.05 20.92
CA SER A 193 -8.20 17.96 20.08
C SER A 193 -8.15 17.59 18.60
N THR A 194 -9.20 16.96 18.09
CA THR A 194 -9.40 16.68 16.67
C THR A 194 -9.31 17.97 15.82
N ARG A 195 -9.78 19.11 16.32
CA ARG A 195 -9.66 20.39 15.63
C ARG A 195 -8.21 20.79 15.40
N ARG A 196 -7.34 20.59 16.40
CA ARG A 196 -5.91 20.89 16.29
C ARG A 196 -5.20 19.92 15.35
N ALA A 197 -5.52 18.62 15.41
CA ALA A 197 -5.01 17.62 14.49
C ALA A 197 -5.42 17.92 13.03
N ASN A 198 -6.70 18.27 12.80
CA ASN A 198 -7.18 18.71 11.49
C ASN A 198 -6.47 19.97 10.98
N ALA A 199 -6.15 20.91 11.85
CA ALA A 199 -5.40 22.11 11.47
C ALA A 199 -4.01 21.76 10.90
N ILE A 200 -3.33 20.77 11.46
CA ILE A 200 -2.05 20.28 10.96
C ILE A 200 -2.27 19.46 9.67
N ALA A 201 -3.21 18.51 9.67
CA ALA A 201 -3.54 17.70 8.49
C ALA A 201 -3.85 18.55 7.26
N PHE A 202 -4.54 19.68 7.45
CA PHE A 202 -4.88 20.61 6.35
C PHE A 202 -3.71 21.46 5.88
N ASP A 203 -2.68 21.64 6.70
CA ASP A 203 -1.45 22.31 6.27
C ASP A 203 -0.57 21.37 5.43
N VAL A 204 -0.58 20.06 5.73
CA VAL A 204 0.32 19.10 5.08
C VAL A 204 -0.30 18.43 3.85
N ARG A 205 -1.60 18.06 3.88
CA ARG A 205 -2.24 17.36 2.76
C ARG A 205 -2.28 18.18 1.49
N GLU A 206 -2.15 17.56 0.32
CA GLU A 206 -2.09 18.24 -0.98
C GLU A 206 -3.25 19.22 -1.24
N LYS A 207 -4.49 18.79 -0.98
CA LYS A 207 -5.68 19.63 -1.15
C LYS A 207 -5.67 20.87 -0.26
N GLY A 208 -5.01 20.80 0.89
CA GLY A 208 -4.94 21.90 1.84
C GLY A 208 -6.28 22.24 2.49
N ARG A 209 -6.58 23.53 2.58
CA ARG A 209 -7.81 24.08 3.21
C ARG A 209 -8.44 25.18 2.35
N VAL A 210 -9.70 25.45 2.60
CA VAL A 210 -10.35 26.65 2.04
C VAL A 210 -9.68 27.89 2.64
N LYS A 211 -9.24 28.82 1.80
CA LYS A 211 -8.69 30.10 2.24
C LYS A 211 -9.81 30.93 2.87
N THR A 212 -9.56 31.43 4.07
CA THR A 212 -10.51 32.30 4.80
C THR A 212 -9.88 33.66 5.06
N LEU A 213 -10.70 34.70 5.04
CA LEU A 213 -10.37 36.05 5.49
C LEU A 213 -11.41 36.41 6.54
N ASP A 214 -10.96 36.77 7.73
CA ASP A 214 -11.84 37.09 8.89
C ASP A 214 -12.93 36.01 9.15
N GLY A 215 -12.55 34.73 9.02
CA GLY A 215 -13.45 33.60 9.23
C GLY A 215 -14.38 33.28 8.05
N THR A 216 -14.42 34.12 7.01
CA THR A 216 -15.26 33.96 5.82
C THR A 216 -14.46 33.32 4.68
N ALA A 217 -15.05 32.35 3.96
CA ALA A 217 -14.40 31.73 2.82
C ALA A 217 -14.17 32.72 1.69
N VAL A 218 -12.95 32.78 1.19
CA VAL A 218 -12.61 33.58 0.01
C VAL A 218 -13.13 32.87 -1.23
N LEU A 219 -13.88 33.60 -2.06
CA LEU A 219 -14.40 33.12 -3.33
C LEU A 219 -13.62 33.74 -4.49
N ASP A 220 -13.49 32.99 -5.58
CA ASP A 220 -12.92 33.50 -6.84
C ASP A 220 -13.96 34.32 -7.64
N LYS A 221 -13.56 34.78 -8.81
CA LYS A 221 -14.43 35.59 -9.71
C LYS A 221 -15.67 34.83 -10.20
N GLN A 222 -15.66 33.50 -10.13
CA GLN A 222 -16.77 32.63 -10.51
C GLN A 222 -17.60 32.15 -9.29
N GLY A 223 -17.35 32.66 -8.07
CA GLY A 223 -18.04 32.28 -6.84
C GLY A 223 -17.59 30.94 -6.24
N LYS A 224 -16.48 30.36 -6.73
CA LYS A 224 -15.93 29.12 -6.18
C LYS A 224 -14.96 29.42 -5.03
N LYS A 225 -14.92 28.52 -4.03
CA LYS A 225 -14.00 28.62 -2.88
C LYS A 225 -12.55 28.56 -3.35
N VAL A 226 -11.73 29.52 -2.93
CA VAL A 226 -10.29 29.53 -3.15
C VAL A 226 -9.64 28.58 -2.13
N TRP A 227 -8.75 27.70 -2.60
CA TRP A 227 -8.01 26.76 -1.76
C TRP A 227 -6.58 27.25 -1.54
N GLN A 228 -6.12 27.13 -0.32
CA GLN A 228 -4.72 27.21 0.03
C GLN A 228 -4.18 25.78 0.07
N LEU A 229 -3.34 25.42 -0.89
CA LEU A 229 -2.75 24.09 -0.96
C LEU A 229 -1.89 23.79 0.26
N GLY A 230 -1.80 22.55 0.64
CA GLY A 230 -0.87 22.09 1.66
C GLY A 230 0.56 21.97 1.13
N SER A 231 1.46 21.64 2.03
CA SER A 231 2.91 21.62 1.75
C SER A 231 3.37 20.36 1.02
N LEU A 232 2.65 19.24 1.15
CA LEU A 232 3.05 17.96 0.59
C LEU A 232 2.18 17.59 -0.62
N LYS A 233 2.82 16.92 -1.61
CA LYS A 233 2.16 16.34 -2.77
C LYS A 233 1.80 14.89 -2.52
N CYS A 234 0.79 14.36 -3.22
CA CYS A 234 0.35 12.98 -3.09
C CYS A 234 0.03 12.56 -1.65
N VAL A 235 -0.48 13.49 -0.84
CA VAL A 235 -0.90 13.24 0.55
C VAL A 235 -2.36 13.61 0.73
N LYS A 236 -3.16 12.64 1.17
CA LYS A 236 -4.49 12.86 1.73
C LYS A 236 -4.37 12.80 3.25
N GLY A 237 -5.13 13.59 3.99
CA GLY A 237 -5.03 13.58 5.44
C GLY A 237 -6.19 14.26 6.14
N ILE A 238 -6.50 13.74 7.33
CA ILE A 238 -7.46 14.28 8.31
C ILE A 238 -6.89 14.18 9.72
N GLY A 239 -7.43 14.93 10.64
CA GLY A 239 -7.20 14.74 12.07
C GLY A 239 -8.36 13.98 12.68
N TRP A 240 -8.10 13.02 13.54
CA TRP A 240 -9.08 12.25 14.28
C TRP A 240 -8.65 12.03 15.72
N PHE A 241 -9.53 11.49 16.55
CA PHE A 241 -9.26 11.08 17.91
C PHE A 241 -9.41 9.57 18.01
N ILE A 242 -8.46 8.91 18.64
CA ILE A 242 -8.49 7.46 18.86
C ILE A 242 -8.74 7.22 20.36
N GLU A 243 -9.88 6.66 20.69
CA GLU A 243 -10.28 6.40 22.07
C GLU A 243 -9.35 5.38 22.74
N GLU A 244 -8.95 4.34 22.02
CA GLU A 244 -8.03 3.28 22.50
C GLU A 244 -6.73 3.87 23.07
N TYR A 245 -6.20 4.93 22.44
CA TYR A 245 -4.94 5.55 22.84
C TYR A 245 -5.11 6.86 23.61
N GLY A 246 -6.32 7.40 23.66
CA GLY A 246 -6.60 8.67 24.31
C GLY A 246 -5.92 9.89 23.69
N ILE A 247 -5.54 9.82 22.42
CA ILE A 247 -4.82 10.87 21.71
C ILE A 247 -5.46 11.23 20.37
N ALA A 248 -5.19 12.43 19.88
CA ALA A 248 -5.50 12.79 18.51
C ALA A 248 -4.30 12.44 17.60
N GLN A 249 -4.61 11.98 16.41
CA GLN A 249 -3.65 11.65 15.35
C GLN A 249 -3.91 12.47 14.10
N ILE A 250 -2.86 12.67 13.31
CA ILE A 250 -2.95 13.07 11.90
C ILE A 250 -2.93 11.76 11.10
N SER A 251 -4.08 11.36 10.56
CA SER A 251 -4.17 10.18 9.69
C SER A 251 -3.96 10.59 8.25
N MET A 252 -3.01 9.95 7.58
CA MET A 252 -2.62 10.25 6.21
C MET A 252 -2.61 9.00 5.34
N ASN A 253 -2.97 9.20 4.08
CA ASN A 253 -2.63 8.28 3.00
C ASN A 253 -1.57 8.94 2.12
N LEU A 254 -0.35 8.41 2.15
CA LEU A 254 0.73 8.77 1.24
C LEU A 254 0.50 7.98 -0.05
N THR A 255 -0.14 8.61 -1.04
CA THR A 255 -0.61 7.92 -2.24
C THR A 255 0.49 7.67 -3.27
N ASN A 256 1.66 8.28 -3.07
CA ASN A 256 2.88 8.02 -3.82
C ASN A 256 4.09 8.32 -2.93
N ILE A 257 4.71 7.29 -2.39
CA ILE A 257 5.86 7.41 -1.47
C ILE A 257 7.16 7.80 -2.18
N SER A 258 7.22 7.71 -3.52
CA SER A 258 8.36 8.22 -4.29
C SER A 258 8.33 9.75 -4.40
N VAL A 259 7.14 10.36 -4.27
CA VAL A 259 6.95 11.83 -4.27
C VAL A 259 7.02 12.38 -2.86
N THR A 260 6.31 11.76 -1.91
CA THR A 260 6.35 12.13 -0.49
C THR A 260 6.65 10.89 0.35
N PRO A 261 7.94 10.63 0.65
CA PRO A 261 8.35 9.55 1.52
C PRO A 261 7.83 9.70 2.95
N VAL A 262 7.71 8.59 3.68
CA VAL A 262 7.17 8.54 5.05
C VAL A 262 7.91 9.50 5.99
N HIS A 263 9.25 9.52 5.94
CA HIS A 263 10.07 10.39 6.79
C HIS A 263 9.89 11.89 6.48
N VAL A 264 9.62 12.25 5.22
CA VAL A 264 9.32 13.64 4.82
C VAL A 264 7.96 14.06 5.37
N ALA A 265 6.95 13.17 5.28
CA ALA A 265 5.63 13.43 5.85
C ALA A 265 5.70 13.59 7.37
N PHE A 266 6.49 12.74 8.05
CA PHE A 266 6.71 12.83 9.50
C PHE A 266 7.33 14.17 9.91
N ASP A 267 8.43 14.54 9.29
CA ASP A 267 9.14 15.80 9.62
C ASP A 267 8.25 17.03 9.39
N GLU A 268 7.51 17.07 8.28
CA GLU A 268 6.58 18.16 8.00
C GLU A 268 5.46 18.24 9.04
N CYS A 269 4.92 17.11 9.49
CA CYS A 269 3.98 17.09 10.61
C CYS A 269 4.59 17.60 11.90
N CYS A 270 5.84 17.24 12.21
CA CYS A 270 6.57 17.76 13.39
C CYS A 270 6.71 19.28 13.32
N GLU A 271 7.09 19.85 12.17
CA GLU A 271 7.24 21.30 12.01
C GLU A 271 5.90 22.04 12.16
N ARG A 272 4.82 21.54 11.55
CA ARG A 272 3.49 22.14 11.65
C ARG A 272 2.89 22.02 13.05
N ALA A 273 3.16 20.91 13.76
CA ALA A 273 2.77 20.73 15.15
C ALA A 273 3.53 21.72 16.05
N ARG A 274 4.85 21.81 15.91
CA ARG A 274 5.71 22.73 16.69
C ARG A 274 5.26 24.18 16.54
N ALA A 275 4.95 24.61 15.32
CA ALA A 275 4.44 25.97 15.05
C ALA A 275 3.12 26.29 15.79
N ARG A 276 2.42 25.27 16.31
CA ARG A 276 1.17 25.39 17.08
C ARG A 276 1.31 25.05 18.57
N GLY A 277 2.54 24.87 19.05
CA GLY A 277 2.80 24.46 20.43
C GLY A 277 2.35 23.03 20.74
N ILE A 278 2.19 22.19 19.69
CA ILE A 278 1.85 20.77 19.80
C ILE A 278 3.11 19.95 19.57
N ARG A 279 3.24 18.84 20.29
CA ARG A 279 4.34 17.91 20.14
C ARG A 279 3.86 16.64 19.45
N VAL A 280 4.61 16.19 18.46
CA VAL A 280 4.52 14.83 17.95
C VAL A 280 5.19 13.90 18.95
N THR A 281 4.51 12.82 19.34
CA THR A 281 5.02 11.82 20.30
C THR A 281 5.62 10.61 19.59
N GLY A 282 5.04 10.23 18.44
CA GLY A 282 5.47 9.13 17.59
C GLY A 282 4.62 9.02 16.36
N SER A 283 4.63 7.85 15.75
CA SER A 283 3.84 7.59 14.54
C SER A 283 3.54 6.11 14.37
N GLU A 284 2.69 5.78 13.42
CA GLU A 284 2.25 4.42 13.13
C GLU A 284 2.13 4.21 11.62
N VAL A 285 2.74 3.14 11.11
CA VAL A 285 2.45 2.60 9.78
C VAL A 285 1.30 1.61 9.90
N VAL A 286 0.20 1.89 9.21
CA VAL A 286 -0.95 0.98 9.11
C VAL A 286 -0.75 0.06 7.92
N GLY A 287 -0.78 -1.27 8.16
CA GLY A 287 -0.43 -2.27 7.16
C GLY A 287 1.07 -2.44 6.99
N LEU A 288 1.50 -2.57 5.75
CA LEU A 288 2.86 -2.94 5.36
C LEU A 288 3.60 -1.78 4.67
N VAL A 289 4.93 -1.87 4.66
CA VAL A 289 5.80 -0.85 4.04
C VAL A 289 6.94 -1.53 3.27
N PRO A 290 7.34 -1.01 2.08
CA PRO A 290 8.49 -1.53 1.36
C PRO A 290 9.80 -1.30 2.11
N LEU A 291 10.74 -2.23 2.03
CA LEU A 291 12.09 -2.13 2.63
C LEU A 291 12.79 -0.82 2.21
N ALA A 292 12.73 -0.48 0.93
CA ALA A 292 13.33 0.74 0.40
C ALA A 292 12.88 2.01 1.16
N SER A 293 11.61 2.09 1.55
CA SER A 293 11.06 3.23 2.30
C SER A 293 11.70 3.36 3.69
N MET A 294 11.95 2.24 4.37
CA MET A 294 12.59 2.22 5.69
C MET A 294 14.08 2.53 5.61
N LEU A 295 14.77 2.00 4.60
CA LEU A 295 16.19 2.28 4.38
C LEU A 295 16.44 3.76 4.05
N GLU A 296 15.61 4.35 3.18
CA GLU A 296 15.73 5.79 2.87
C GLU A 296 15.40 6.67 4.08
N ALA A 297 14.42 6.30 4.90
CA ALA A 297 14.13 7.00 6.15
C ALA A 297 15.36 6.96 7.10
N GLY A 298 15.97 5.78 7.27
CA GLY A 298 17.19 5.64 8.09
C GLY A 298 18.35 6.52 7.58
N LYS A 299 18.62 6.48 6.28
CA LYS A 299 19.65 7.33 5.65
C LYS A 299 19.34 8.82 5.80
N TYR A 300 18.07 9.22 5.66
CA TYR A 300 17.64 10.59 5.83
C TYR A 300 17.97 11.12 7.24
N PHE A 301 17.61 10.39 8.29
CA PHE A 301 17.87 10.79 9.66
C PHE A 301 19.37 10.75 10.04
N LEU A 302 20.16 9.82 9.48
CA LEU A 302 21.61 9.82 9.64
C LEU A 302 22.24 11.06 8.98
N ARG A 303 21.82 11.43 7.76
CA ARG A 303 22.30 12.67 7.10
C ARG A 303 21.97 13.91 7.91
N LYS A 304 20.78 13.99 8.53
CA LYS A 304 20.43 15.10 9.45
C LYS A 304 21.35 15.17 10.66
N GLN A 305 21.87 14.03 11.11
CA GLN A 305 22.85 13.95 12.22
C GLN A 305 24.30 14.13 11.73
N GLN A 306 24.53 14.38 10.44
CA GLN A 306 25.86 14.46 9.82
C GLN A 306 26.69 13.18 9.99
N ARG A 307 26.03 12.01 10.04
CA ARG A 307 26.65 10.69 10.19
C ARG A 307 26.71 9.98 8.85
N SER A 308 27.65 9.02 8.75
CA SER A 308 27.75 8.12 7.62
C SER A 308 26.45 7.32 7.43
N VAL A 309 26.03 7.13 6.19
CA VAL A 309 24.91 6.27 5.79
C VAL A 309 25.33 4.86 5.40
N GLY A 310 26.66 4.55 5.41
CA GLY A 310 27.23 3.26 5.08
C GLY A 310 27.16 2.28 6.25
N VAL A 311 25.98 2.12 6.83
CA VAL A 311 25.70 1.16 7.91
C VAL A 311 24.79 0.05 7.39
N SER A 312 24.62 -1.01 8.17
CA SER A 312 23.77 -2.15 7.77
C SER A 312 22.29 -1.75 7.66
N ASP A 313 21.53 -2.51 6.86
CA ASP A 313 20.08 -2.32 6.72
C ASP A 313 19.36 -2.37 8.06
N ALA A 314 19.77 -3.30 8.94
CA ALA A 314 19.21 -3.42 10.29
C ALA A 314 19.41 -2.13 11.11
N GLU A 315 20.57 -1.48 11.00
CA GLU A 315 20.83 -0.22 11.70
C GLU A 315 20.04 0.92 11.06
N LEU A 316 19.92 0.98 9.72
CA LEU A 316 19.08 1.97 9.04
C LEU A 316 17.62 1.86 9.48
N ILE A 317 17.07 0.64 9.53
CA ILE A 317 15.70 0.40 9.98
C ILE A 317 15.54 0.84 11.44
N LYS A 318 16.49 0.50 12.31
CA LYS A 318 16.47 0.90 13.71
C LYS A 318 16.49 2.44 13.88
N ILE A 319 17.32 3.15 13.10
CA ILE A 319 17.35 4.61 13.08
C ILE A 319 16.00 5.19 12.62
N ALA A 320 15.41 4.62 11.57
CA ALA A 320 14.08 5.02 11.08
C ALA A 320 13.00 4.85 12.16
N LEU A 321 12.95 3.66 12.79
CA LEU A 321 12.01 3.35 13.86
C LEU A 321 12.09 4.34 15.00
N LYS A 322 13.30 4.59 15.51
CA LYS A 322 13.51 5.49 16.65
C LYS A 322 13.28 6.94 16.29
N SER A 323 13.65 7.37 15.07
CA SER A 323 13.48 8.76 14.66
C SER A 323 12.02 9.14 14.43
N MET A 324 11.22 8.22 13.92
CA MET A 324 9.79 8.43 13.66
C MET A 324 8.89 7.96 14.82
N GLY A 325 9.46 7.31 15.85
CA GLY A 325 8.68 6.77 16.98
C GLY A 325 7.63 5.76 16.52
N LEU A 326 8.01 4.84 15.61
CA LEU A 326 7.07 3.84 15.03
C LEU A 326 6.69 2.73 16.03
N ASP A 327 7.39 2.64 17.15
CA ASP A 327 7.17 1.69 18.24
C ASP A 327 6.54 2.34 19.50
N GLU A 328 6.00 3.56 19.38
CA GLU A 328 5.43 4.29 20.51
C GLU A 328 4.13 3.67 21.04
N LEU A 329 3.20 3.34 20.15
CA LEU A 329 1.90 2.76 20.55
C LEU A 329 1.89 1.24 20.49
N LYS A 330 2.49 0.67 19.47
CA LYS A 330 2.58 -0.79 19.23
C LYS A 330 3.98 -1.14 18.75
N VAL A 331 4.45 -2.33 19.11
CA VAL A 331 5.76 -2.81 18.65
C VAL A 331 5.76 -2.92 17.13
N PHE A 332 6.70 -2.24 16.49
CA PHE A 332 6.95 -2.42 15.06
C PHE A 332 7.92 -3.58 14.85
N ASN A 333 7.40 -4.72 14.43
CA ASN A 333 8.22 -5.88 14.07
C ASN A 333 8.62 -5.78 12.58
N PRO A 334 9.91 -5.55 12.24
CA PRO A 334 10.35 -5.46 10.84
C PRO A 334 10.06 -6.72 10.03
N GLN A 335 10.07 -7.91 10.64
CA GLN A 335 9.81 -9.18 9.94
C GLN A 335 8.35 -9.34 9.53
N GLU A 336 7.44 -8.61 10.14
CA GLU A 336 6.00 -8.64 9.86
C GLU A 336 5.54 -7.42 9.07
N LYS A 337 6.19 -6.27 9.27
CA LYS A 337 5.76 -4.97 8.72
C LYS A 337 6.49 -4.57 7.45
N ILE A 338 7.67 -5.13 7.18
CA ILE A 338 8.42 -4.88 5.93
C ILE A 338 8.11 -6.00 4.96
N ILE A 339 7.56 -5.65 3.78
CA ILE A 339 7.05 -6.61 2.80
C ILE A 339 8.09 -7.67 2.43
N GLU A 340 9.29 -7.25 2.08
CA GLU A 340 10.36 -8.16 1.64
C GLU A 340 10.78 -9.11 2.76
N TYR A 341 10.75 -8.68 4.00
CA TYR A 341 11.06 -9.53 5.16
C TYR A 341 9.90 -10.48 5.48
N ALA A 342 8.66 -10.01 5.41
CA ALA A 342 7.48 -10.85 5.59
C ALA A 342 7.40 -11.97 4.54
N VAL A 343 7.77 -11.68 3.29
CA VAL A 343 7.88 -12.69 2.23
C VAL A 343 9.02 -13.66 2.51
N ALA A 344 10.20 -13.15 2.88
CA ALA A 344 11.38 -13.99 3.15
C ALA A 344 11.17 -14.93 4.34
N SER A 345 10.47 -14.49 5.39
CA SER A 345 10.20 -15.30 6.59
C SER A 345 9.25 -16.47 6.32
N ARG A 346 8.39 -16.36 5.31
CA ARG A 346 7.44 -17.43 4.90
C ARG A 346 8.02 -18.35 3.83
N SER A 347 9.11 -17.96 3.16
CA SER A 347 9.82 -18.83 2.24
C SER A 347 10.74 -19.75 3.04
N ASN A 348 10.53 -21.07 2.98
CA ASN A 348 11.41 -22.10 3.55
C ASN A 348 12.75 -22.22 2.78
N ALA A 349 13.23 -21.17 2.13
CA ALA A 349 14.47 -21.21 1.39
C ALA A 349 15.66 -21.32 2.36
N ASN A 350 16.39 -22.43 2.30
CA ASN A 350 17.65 -22.65 3.02
C ASN A 350 18.74 -21.75 2.41
N ARG A 351 18.74 -20.45 2.80
CA ARG A 351 19.69 -19.46 2.26
C ARG A 351 21.04 -19.61 2.93
N LEU A 352 22.12 -19.41 2.17
CA LEU A 352 23.49 -19.47 2.73
C LEU A 352 23.70 -18.49 3.90
N VAL A 353 23.01 -17.34 3.89
CA VAL A 353 23.09 -16.33 4.95
C VAL A 353 22.44 -16.74 6.27
N ASP A 354 21.56 -17.74 6.24
CA ASP A 354 20.87 -18.24 7.44
C ASP A 354 21.67 -19.34 8.17
N LYS A 355 22.78 -19.78 7.58
CA LYS A 355 23.66 -20.77 8.17
C LYS A 355 24.55 -20.14 9.24
N THR A 356 24.81 -20.90 10.30
CA THR A 356 25.89 -20.53 11.23
C THR A 356 27.23 -20.51 10.49
N LEU A 357 28.18 -19.72 10.98
CA LEU A 357 29.53 -19.67 10.39
C LEU A 357 30.15 -21.08 10.31
N GLU A 358 29.96 -21.89 11.34
CA GLU A 358 30.43 -23.27 11.41
C GLU A 358 29.79 -24.12 10.31
N ALA A 359 28.45 -24.09 10.18
CA ALA A 359 27.74 -24.84 9.13
C ALA A 359 28.15 -24.39 7.73
N PHE A 360 28.37 -23.09 7.52
CA PHE A 360 28.85 -22.55 6.25
C PHE A 360 30.26 -23.04 5.90
N VAL A 361 31.16 -23.06 6.89
CA VAL A 361 32.55 -23.56 6.70
C VAL A 361 32.57 -25.06 6.40
N TYR A 362 31.80 -25.87 7.12
CA TYR A 362 31.73 -27.32 6.87
C TYR A 362 31.15 -27.62 5.48
N GLU A 363 30.12 -26.92 5.05
CA GLU A 363 29.52 -27.12 3.72
C GLU A 363 30.46 -26.66 2.60
N THR A 364 31.22 -25.57 2.82
CA THR A 364 32.24 -25.10 1.90
C THR A 364 33.36 -26.14 1.74
N ALA A 365 33.66 -26.89 2.79
CA ALA A 365 34.70 -27.96 2.77
C ALA A 365 34.16 -29.29 2.23
N SER A 366 32.86 -29.39 1.92
CA SER A 366 32.23 -30.62 1.42
C SER A 366 32.31 -30.69 -0.13
N GLU A 367 31.81 -31.79 -0.70
CA GLU A 367 31.62 -31.95 -2.15
C GLU A 367 30.38 -31.22 -2.69
N SER A 368 29.70 -30.39 -1.87
CA SER A 368 28.55 -29.59 -2.29
C SER A 368 28.95 -28.57 -3.37
N PRO A 369 28.15 -28.40 -4.43
CA PRO A 369 28.42 -27.39 -5.45
C PRO A 369 28.30 -25.95 -4.94
N THR A 370 27.69 -25.78 -3.76
CA THR A 370 27.54 -24.49 -3.07
C THR A 370 27.75 -24.67 -1.56
N PRO A 371 28.37 -23.68 -0.84
CA PRO A 371 28.87 -22.40 -1.31
C PRO A 371 30.18 -22.53 -2.11
N GLY A 372 30.26 -21.85 -3.26
CA GLY A 372 31.46 -21.82 -4.10
C GLY A 372 32.34 -20.57 -3.85
N GLY A 373 33.41 -20.43 -4.65
CA GLY A 373 34.35 -19.32 -4.51
C GLY A 373 33.75 -17.94 -4.56
N GLY A 374 32.64 -17.74 -5.30
CA GLY A 374 31.88 -16.48 -5.32
C GLY A 374 31.26 -16.13 -3.97
N SER A 375 30.66 -17.12 -3.27
CA SER A 375 30.08 -16.93 -1.92
C SER A 375 31.17 -16.60 -0.90
N ILE A 376 32.32 -17.25 -0.99
CA ILE A 376 33.47 -16.98 -0.10
C ILE A 376 34.00 -15.55 -0.32
N SER A 377 34.21 -15.17 -1.58
CA SER A 377 34.66 -13.81 -1.93
C SER A 377 33.69 -12.74 -1.47
N ALA A 378 32.37 -12.99 -1.57
CA ALA A 378 31.35 -12.07 -1.10
C ALA A 378 31.39 -11.89 0.42
N ILE A 379 31.58 -12.96 1.20
CA ILE A 379 31.72 -12.88 2.67
C ILE A 379 32.98 -12.10 3.04
N MET A 380 34.12 -12.40 2.41
CA MET A 380 35.35 -11.67 2.68
C MET A 380 35.23 -10.19 2.36
N GLY A 381 34.61 -9.83 1.23
CA GLY A 381 34.34 -8.45 0.86
C GLY A 381 33.39 -7.75 1.83
N SER A 382 32.37 -8.44 2.29
CA SER A 382 31.41 -7.92 3.28
C SER A 382 32.07 -7.66 4.63
N LEU A 383 32.93 -8.56 5.11
CA LEU A 383 33.68 -8.38 6.36
C LEU A 383 34.66 -7.20 6.26
N ALA A 384 35.35 -7.05 5.13
CA ALA A 384 36.24 -5.93 4.90
C ALA A 384 35.47 -4.60 4.86
N ALA A 385 34.33 -4.55 4.19
CA ALA A 385 33.47 -3.38 4.18
C ALA A 385 32.93 -3.05 5.59
N ALA A 386 32.51 -4.06 6.37
CA ALA A 386 32.05 -3.86 7.73
C ALA A 386 33.15 -3.25 8.64
N LEU A 387 34.37 -3.74 8.52
CA LEU A 387 35.51 -3.14 9.25
C LEU A 387 35.74 -1.68 8.85
N ALA A 388 35.62 -1.35 7.55
CA ALA A 388 35.77 0.02 7.08
C ALA A 388 34.69 0.98 7.56
N THR A 389 33.51 0.47 7.99
CA THR A 389 32.43 1.31 8.55
C THR A 389 32.57 1.57 10.05
N MET A 390 33.51 0.90 10.71
CA MET A 390 33.78 1.08 12.15
C MET A 390 34.69 2.29 12.42
N VAL A 391 35.28 2.89 11.40
CA VAL A 391 36.15 4.07 11.46
C VAL A 391 35.34 5.28 11.03
#